data_a73f8e85a9a539d5794183ce5d9320e1
#
_entry.id   a73f8e85a9a539d5794183ce5d9320e1
#
_cell.length_a   1.000
_cell.length_b   1.000
_cell.length_c   1.000
_cell.angle_alpha   90.00
_cell.angle_beta   90.00
_cell.angle_gamma   90.00
#
_symmetry.space_group_name_H-M   'P 1'
#
loop_
_entity.id
_entity.type
_entity.pdbx_description
1 polymer ?
#
loop_
_entity_poly.entity_id
_entity_poly.type
_entity_poly.pdbx_seq_one_letter_code
_entity_poly.pdbx_strand_id
1 'polypeptide(L)'
;MILFFLNISFGSVSIPFKDIFAVFIGDETIKESWQTIILNFRLPKAITAMLVGSGLSISGLLMQTLFRNPLAGPFVLGISSGASLGVALLILGTSFFGSFTFLTYTNWSIAIASSLGSFLVLSAVIFAANKVRNTMSILIIGLMFGSFTAAIISVLSYFSEAQQIQQYVFWSFGSLGNLSWDELSIFILIYLLGFAGVFAIIKPLNSFLLGEKYAKSLGINIKQSRIIILVITSLLTGVITAFSGPIAFIGLAVPHIAKLIFTTSNHKILIPATAITGAIVLLICDIIAQVPTSEYTLPINAITSLFGAPVVIWLLIRKKKLYV
;
A
#
# COMPACT_ATOMS: atom_id res chain seq x y z
N MET A 1 -10.68 -5.19 -16.82
CA MET A 1 -10.00 -5.90 -17.93
C MET A 1 -9.31 -4.94 -18.90
N ILE A 2 -10.01 -4.00 -19.55
CA ILE A 2 -9.40 -3.09 -20.54
C ILE A 2 -8.16 -2.38 -20.02
N LEU A 3 -8.22 -1.76 -18.83
CA LEU A 3 -7.06 -1.07 -18.22
C LEU A 3 -5.87 -1.97 -17.91
N PHE A 4 -6.10 -3.22 -17.59
CA PHE A 4 -5.02 -4.20 -17.37
C PHE A 4 -4.25 -4.47 -18.66
N PHE A 5 -4.95 -4.72 -19.74
CA PHE A 5 -4.31 -4.92 -21.05
C PHE A 5 -3.66 -3.63 -21.59
N LEU A 6 -4.27 -2.46 -21.34
CA LEU A 6 -3.66 -1.17 -21.64
C LEU A 6 -2.34 -0.99 -20.87
N ASN A 7 -2.32 -1.33 -19.59
CA ASN A 7 -1.11 -1.25 -18.77
C ASN A 7 0.02 -2.13 -19.30
N ILE A 8 -0.32 -3.35 -19.76
CA ILE A 8 0.65 -4.27 -20.39
C ILE A 8 1.09 -3.77 -21.79
N SER A 9 0.22 -3.08 -22.53
CA SER A 9 0.56 -2.58 -23.89
C SER A 9 1.52 -1.39 -23.84
N PHE A 10 1.34 -0.48 -22.87
CA PHE A 10 2.18 0.71 -22.76
C PHE A 10 3.52 0.42 -22.08
N GLY A 11 4.52 1.24 -22.39
CA GLY A 11 5.88 1.19 -21.83
C GLY A 11 6.87 1.83 -22.79
N SER A 12 8.17 1.66 -22.56
CA SER A 12 9.24 2.13 -23.45
C SER A 12 9.11 1.57 -24.89
N VAL A 13 8.66 0.32 -25.00
CA VAL A 13 8.32 -0.33 -26.27
C VAL A 13 6.81 -0.50 -26.34
N SER A 14 6.15 0.08 -27.35
CA SER A 14 4.73 -0.13 -27.60
C SER A 14 4.52 -1.52 -28.23
N ILE A 15 3.72 -2.38 -27.55
CA ILE A 15 3.37 -3.72 -28.04
C ILE A 15 1.88 -3.70 -28.39
N PRO A 16 1.52 -4.05 -29.64
CA PRO A 16 0.13 -4.08 -30.08
C PRO A 16 -0.70 -5.07 -29.26
N PHE A 17 -1.96 -4.75 -29.02
CA PHE A 17 -2.89 -5.64 -28.28
C PHE A 17 -2.99 -7.04 -28.89
N LYS A 18 -2.97 -7.14 -30.23
CA LYS A 18 -3.02 -8.43 -30.95
C LYS A 18 -1.89 -9.35 -30.49
N ASP A 19 -0.68 -8.81 -30.37
CA ASP A 19 0.51 -9.58 -30.04
C ASP A 19 0.52 -9.94 -28.54
N ILE A 20 -0.04 -9.10 -27.67
CA ILE A 20 -0.24 -9.43 -26.24
C ILE A 20 -1.16 -10.66 -26.12
N PHE A 21 -2.31 -10.65 -26.82
CA PHE A 21 -3.23 -11.81 -26.80
C PHE A 21 -2.58 -13.07 -27.39
N ALA A 22 -1.79 -12.92 -28.47
CA ALA A 22 -1.09 -14.03 -29.09
C ALA A 22 -0.07 -14.68 -28.13
N VAL A 23 0.66 -13.88 -27.34
CA VAL A 23 1.56 -14.41 -26.28
C VAL A 23 0.79 -15.22 -25.22
N PHE A 24 -0.41 -14.76 -24.79
CA PHE A 24 -1.21 -15.51 -23.82
C PHE A 24 -1.80 -16.82 -24.38
N ILE A 25 -1.98 -16.92 -25.70
CA ILE A 25 -2.46 -18.14 -26.39
C ILE A 25 -1.29 -19.09 -26.70
N GLY A 26 -0.03 -18.63 -26.54
CA GLY A 26 1.17 -19.45 -26.79
C GLY A 26 1.58 -19.45 -28.26
N ASP A 27 1.31 -18.39 -29.02
CA ASP A 27 1.71 -18.24 -30.41
C ASP A 27 3.24 -18.06 -30.49
N GLU A 28 3.94 -19.05 -31.01
CA GLU A 28 5.39 -19.05 -31.17
C GLU A 28 5.89 -18.10 -32.28
N THR A 29 5.00 -17.53 -33.10
CA THR A 29 5.39 -16.60 -34.18
C THR A 29 5.78 -15.21 -33.65
N ILE A 30 5.51 -14.91 -32.38
CA ILE A 30 5.81 -13.64 -31.71
C ILE A 30 7.30 -13.57 -31.37
N LYS A 31 7.89 -12.38 -31.50
CA LYS A 31 9.29 -12.12 -31.15
C LYS A 31 9.56 -12.55 -29.69
N GLU A 32 10.56 -13.37 -29.47
CA GLU A 32 10.97 -13.86 -28.14
C GLU A 32 11.21 -12.72 -27.14
N SER A 33 11.76 -11.59 -27.61
CA SER A 33 11.93 -10.38 -26.79
C SER A 33 10.61 -9.81 -26.26
N TRP A 34 9.53 -9.85 -27.05
CA TRP A 34 8.22 -9.39 -26.62
C TRP A 34 7.56 -10.36 -25.63
N GLN A 35 7.71 -11.66 -25.83
CA GLN A 35 7.26 -12.67 -24.89
C GLN A 35 7.94 -12.46 -23.53
N THR A 36 9.25 -12.27 -23.51
CA THR A 36 10.03 -11.99 -22.28
C THR A 36 9.57 -10.70 -21.61
N ILE A 37 9.37 -9.62 -22.35
CA ILE A 37 8.92 -8.34 -21.80
C ILE A 37 7.52 -8.48 -21.21
N ILE A 38 6.58 -9.13 -21.89
CA ILE A 38 5.22 -9.30 -21.42
C ILE A 38 5.18 -10.20 -20.18
N LEU A 39 5.75 -11.39 -20.25
CA LEU A 39 5.59 -12.41 -19.21
C LEU A 39 6.44 -12.15 -17.97
N ASN A 40 7.67 -11.64 -18.13
CA ASN A 40 8.61 -11.51 -17.01
C ASN A 40 8.67 -10.10 -16.39
N PHE A 41 8.19 -9.07 -17.10
CA PHE A 41 8.24 -7.70 -16.59
C PHE A 41 6.85 -7.05 -16.47
N ARG A 42 6.07 -7.01 -17.57
CA ARG A 42 4.82 -6.24 -17.58
C ARG A 42 3.68 -6.92 -16.87
N LEU A 43 3.55 -8.22 -17.01
CA LEU A 43 2.51 -8.99 -16.34
C LEU A 43 2.68 -8.99 -14.81
N PRO A 44 3.87 -9.31 -14.24
CA PRO A 44 4.10 -9.17 -12.80
C PRO A 44 3.82 -7.75 -12.30
N LYS A 45 4.26 -6.72 -13.03
CA LYS A 45 4.03 -5.32 -12.70
C LYS A 45 2.55 -4.96 -12.65
N ALA A 46 1.77 -5.35 -13.66
CA ALA A 46 0.34 -5.08 -13.71
C ALA A 46 -0.43 -5.79 -12.58
N ILE A 47 -0.06 -7.04 -12.25
CA ILE A 47 -0.62 -7.78 -11.11
C ILE A 47 -0.26 -7.06 -9.81
N THR A 48 1.00 -6.68 -9.63
CA THR A 48 1.46 -5.91 -8.47
C THR A 48 0.66 -4.61 -8.31
N ALA A 49 0.43 -3.86 -9.40
CA ALA A 49 -0.39 -2.65 -9.37
C ALA A 49 -1.81 -2.93 -8.86
N MET A 50 -2.46 -3.99 -9.32
CA MET A 50 -3.80 -4.36 -8.86
C MET A 50 -3.82 -4.73 -7.37
N LEU A 51 -2.87 -5.52 -6.91
CA LEU A 51 -2.77 -5.95 -5.51
C LEU A 51 -2.49 -4.78 -4.58
N VAL A 52 -1.54 -3.94 -4.94
CA VAL A 52 -1.18 -2.73 -4.18
C VAL A 52 -2.34 -1.75 -4.10
N GLY A 53 -2.97 -1.45 -5.25
CA GLY A 53 -4.11 -0.54 -5.31
C GLY A 53 -5.29 -1.02 -4.49
N SER A 54 -5.67 -2.30 -4.62
CA SER A 54 -6.77 -2.90 -3.86
C SER A 54 -6.44 -2.98 -2.37
N GLY A 55 -5.26 -3.47 -2.00
CA GLY A 55 -4.88 -3.68 -0.61
C GLY A 55 -4.74 -2.38 0.19
N LEU A 56 -4.08 -1.34 -0.37
CA LEU A 56 -4.01 -0.02 0.28
C LEU A 56 -5.39 0.61 0.43
N SER A 57 -6.26 0.47 -0.57
CA SER A 57 -7.61 1.02 -0.53
C SER A 57 -8.47 0.34 0.52
N ILE A 58 -8.42 -1.00 0.62
CA ILE A 58 -9.09 -1.75 1.68
C ILE A 58 -8.54 -1.32 3.05
N SER A 59 -7.23 -1.30 3.21
CA SER A 59 -6.58 -0.87 4.45
C SER A 59 -7.03 0.53 4.87
N GLY A 60 -7.13 1.45 3.92
CA GLY A 60 -7.67 2.78 4.15
C GLY A 60 -9.13 2.79 4.60
N LEU A 61 -10.00 2.00 3.96
CA LEU A 61 -11.40 1.84 4.36
C LEU A 61 -11.53 1.32 5.80
N LEU A 62 -10.72 0.32 6.16
CA LEU A 62 -10.69 -0.23 7.52
C LEU A 62 -10.31 0.83 8.54
N MET A 63 -9.28 1.62 8.24
CA MET A 63 -8.82 2.69 9.14
C MET A 63 -9.84 3.82 9.26
N GLN A 64 -10.43 4.27 8.15
CA GLN A 64 -11.49 5.29 8.17
C GLN A 64 -12.68 4.85 9.01
N THR A 65 -13.05 3.59 8.95
CA THR A 65 -14.16 3.03 9.73
C THR A 65 -13.79 2.89 11.21
N LEU A 66 -12.61 2.33 11.51
CA LEU A 66 -12.13 2.14 12.88
C LEU A 66 -11.99 3.46 13.65
N PHE A 67 -11.35 4.45 13.03
CA PHE A 67 -11.12 5.75 13.64
C PHE A 67 -12.30 6.71 13.50
N ARG A 68 -13.33 6.31 12.73
CA ARG A 68 -14.46 7.18 12.37
C ARG A 68 -13.98 8.54 11.85
N ASN A 69 -12.88 8.51 11.14
CA ASN A 69 -12.19 9.67 10.60
C ASN A 69 -11.92 9.45 9.11
N PRO A 70 -12.51 10.27 8.23
CA PRO A 70 -12.34 10.13 6.79
C PRO A 70 -10.89 10.35 6.33
N LEU A 71 -10.06 10.97 7.17
CA LEU A 71 -8.65 11.24 6.89
C LEU A 71 -7.70 10.17 7.45
N ALA A 72 -8.23 9.14 8.11
CA ALA A 72 -7.41 8.04 8.60
C ALA A 72 -7.00 7.14 7.43
N GLY A 73 -5.72 7.13 7.11
CA GLY A 73 -5.11 6.20 6.17
C GLY A 73 -4.32 5.10 6.89
N PRO A 74 -3.88 4.06 6.18
CA PRO A 74 -3.09 2.99 6.79
C PRO A 74 -1.74 3.48 7.33
N PHE A 75 -1.18 4.54 6.77
CA PHE A 75 0.09 5.14 7.18
C PHE A 75 0.05 5.80 8.57
N VAL A 76 -1.13 6.17 9.05
CA VAL A 76 -1.29 6.85 10.35
C VAL A 76 -0.89 5.96 11.53
N LEU A 77 -0.82 4.64 11.33
CA LEU A 77 -0.34 3.69 12.33
C LEU A 77 1.19 3.62 12.43
N GLY A 78 1.92 4.39 11.63
CA GLY A 78 3.37 4.36 11.61
C GLY A 78 3.99 3.12 10.94
N ILE A 79 3.17 2.26 10.30
CA ILE A 79 3.63 1.01 9.67
C ILE A 79 4.64 1.29 8.56
N SER A 80 4.31 2.22 7.66
CA SER A 80 5.24 2.62 6.59
C SER A 80 6.46 3.34 7.12
N SER A 81 6.34 4.09 8.21
CA SER A 81 7.49 4.71 8.87
C SER A 81 8.39 3.65 9.51
N GLY A 82 7.82 2.58 10.07
CA GLY A 82 8.55 1.40 10.54
C GLY A 82 9.27 0.68 9.40
N ALA A 83 8.58 0.47 8.27
CA ALA A 83 9.17 -0.06 7.04
C ALA A 83 10.38 0.77 6.59
N SER A 84 10.20 2.09 6.52
CA SER A 84 11.25 3.04 6.15
C SER A 84 12.43 2.99 7.12
N LEU A 85 12.18 2.86 8.43
CA LEU A 85 13.24 2.70 9.42
C LEU A 85 14.01 1.38 9.20
N GLY A 86 13.31 0.27 8.98
CA GLY A 86 13.96 -1.02 8.72
C GLY A 86 14.88 -0.97 7.50
N VAL A 87 14.42 -0.37 6.40
CA VAL A 87 15.22 -0.20 5.18
C VAL A 87 16.34 0.83 5.39
N ALA A 88 16.10 1.91 6.12
CA ALA A 88 17.14 2.87 6.47
C ALA A 88 18.25 2.24 7.31
N LEU A 89 17.92 1.38 8.28
CA LEU A 89 18.89 0.63 9.06
C LEU A 89 19.71 -0.34 8.18
N LEU A 90 19.09 -0.96 7.19
CA LEU A 90 19.78 -1.83 6.24
C LEU A 90 20.73 -1.05 5.32
N ILE A 91 20.29 0.04 4.72
CA ILE A 91 21.06 0.80 3.72
C ILE A 91 22.01 1.79 4.37
N LEU A 92 21.49 2.64 5.28
CA LEU A 92 22.24 3.74 5.88
C LEU A 92 23.01 3.31 7.14
N GLY A 93 22.55 2.24 7.82
CA GLY A 93 23.16 1.75 9.06
C GLY A 93 24.54 1.13 8.89
N THR A 94 24.94 0.77 7.68
CA THR A 94 26.27 0.19 7.40
C THR A 94 27.41 1.11 7.80
N SER A 95 27.21 2.43 7.78
CA SER A 95 28.19 3.42 8.24
C SER A 95 28.43 3.36 9.75
N PHE A 96 27.47 2.85 10.55
CA PHE A 96 27.57 2.74 12.01
C PHE A 96 27.98 1.34 12.49
N PHE A 97 27.45 0.31 11.83
CA PHE A 97 27.60 -1.08 12.30
C PHE A 97 28.68 -1.86 11.55
N GLY A 98 29.42 -1.19 10.65
CA GLY A 98 30.38 -1.82 9.74
C GLY A 98 29.66 -2.61 8.65
N SER A 99 30.38 -2.99 7.61
CA SER A 99 29.83 -3.81 6.54
C SER A 99 29.47 -5.18 7.11
N PHE A 100 28.22 -5.40 7.46
CA PHE A 100 27.66 -6.74 7.53
C PHE A 100 27.67 -7.30 6.11
N THR A 101 28.84 -7.79 5.69
CA THR A 101 29.15 -8.30 4.35
C THR A 101 28.27 -9.46 3.90
N PHE A 102 27.36 -9.94 4.75
CA PHE A 102 26.42 -11.01 4.44
C PHE A 102 25.05 -10.52 3.90
N LEU A 103 24.76 -9.23 3.97
CA LEU A 103 23.50 -8.69 3.44
C LEU A 103 23.77 -7.96 2.13
N THR A 104 23.86 -8.71 1.04
CA THR A 104 23.77 -8.14 -0.30
C THR A 104 22.43 -7.38 -0.42
N TYR A 105 22.46 -6.19 -1.00
CA TYR A 105 21.26 -5.38 -1.25
C TYR A 105 20.39 -6.05 -2.34
N THR A 106 19.66 -7.08 -1.93
CA THR A 106 18.68 -7.76 -2.78
C THR A 106 17.28 -7.27 -2.47
N ASN A 107 16.34 -7.47 -3.36
CA ASN A 107 14.92 -7.20 -3.09
C ASN A 107 14.45 -7.93 -1.82
N TRP A 108 14.93 -9.14 -1.57
CA TRP A 108 14.63 -9.93 -0.39
C TRP A 108 15.12 -9.29 0.91
N SER A 109 16.37 -8.80 0.93
CA SER A 109 16.90 -8.15 2.13
C SER A 109 16.12 -6.86 2.47
N ILE A 110 15.74 -6.09 1.45
CA ILE A 110 14.89 -4.90 1.60
C ILE A 110 13.49 -5.29 2.10
N ALA A 111 12.86 -6.31 1.52
CA ALA A 111 11.54 -6.79 1.92
C ALA A 111 11.55 -7.30 3.38
N ILE A 112 12.57 -8.05 3.79
CA ILE A 112 12.71 -8.53 5.17
C ILE A 112 12.93 -7.36 6.13
N ALA A 113 13.85 -6.43 5.84
CA ALA A 113 14.12 -5.27 6.67
C ALA A 113 12.88 -4.38 6.84
N SER A 114 12.18 -4.12 5.73
CA SER A 114 10.91 -3.38 5.71
C SER A 114 9.83 -4.07 6.55
N SER A 115 9.68 -5.40 6.40
CA SER A 115 8.71 -6.20 7.15
C SER A 115 9.00 -6.20 8.66
N LEU A 116 10.26 -6.37 9.05
CA LEU A 116 10.69 -6.33 10.45
C LEU A 116 10.44 -4.95 11.07
N GLY A 117 10.80 -3.88 10.38
CA GLY A 117 10.54 -2.51 10.83
C GLY A 117 9.05 -2.21 11.00
N SER A 118 8.22 -2.62 10.04
CA SER A 118 6.76 -2.53 10.11
C SER A 118 6.19 -3.30 11.30
N PHE A 119 6.67 -4.53 11.51
CA PHE A 119 6.22 -5.40 12.59
C PHE A 119 6.58 -4.83 13.98
N LEU A 120 7.77 -4.26 14.14
CA LEU A 120 8.21 -3.63 15.39
C LEU A 120 7.32 -2.43 15.74
N VAL A 121 7.09 -1.52 14.80
CA VAL A 121 6.23 -0.36 15.03
C VAL A 121 4.78 -0.79 15.28
N LEU A 122 4.26 -1.75 14.51
CA LEU A 122 2.94 -2.30 14.75
C LEU A 122 2.80 -2.89 16.16
N SER A 123 3.79 -3.69 16.59
CA SER A 123 3.79 -4.31 17.92
C SER A 123 3.75 -3.24 19.02
N ALA A 124 4.53 -2.17 18.86
CA ALA A 124 4.53 -1.03 19.77
C ALA A 124 3.17 -0.30 19.80
N VAL A 125 2.56 -0.09 18.63
CA VAL A 125 1.23 0.54 18.51
C VAL A 125 0.14 -0.35 19.12
N ILE A 126 0.16 -1.67 18.88
CA ILE A 126 -0.80 -2.62 19.50
C ILE A 126 -0.62 -2.65 21.02
N PHE A 127 0.62 -2.68 21.50
CA PHE A 127 0.89 -2.63 22.94
C PHE A 127 0.31 -1.35 23.58
N ALA A 128 0.54 -0.21 22.96
CA ALA A 128 -0.02 1.06 23.39
C ALA A 128 -1.56 1.07 23.30
N ALA A 129 -2.13 0.54 22.20
CA ALA A 129 -3.58 0.44 21.97
C ALA A 129 -4.29 -0.38 23.06
N ASN A 130 -3.61 -1.37 23.64
CA ASN A 130 -4.15 -2.15 24.76
C ASN A 130 -4.29 -1.35 26.06
N LYS A 131 -3.48 -0.31 26.25
CA LYS A 131 -3.48 0.55 27.45
C LYS A 131 -4.38 1.78 27.30
N VAL A 132 -4.74 2.15 26.08
CA VAL A 132 -5.50 3.38 25.77
C VAL A 132 -6.94 3.04 25.43
N ARG A 133 -7.89 3.75 26.08
CA ARG A 133 -9.33 3.55 25.85
C ARG A 133 -9.84 4.27 24.60
N ASN A 134 -9.24 5.41 24.28
CA ASN A 134 -9.70 6.26 23.18
C ASN A 134 -9.01 5.87 21.87
N THR A 135 -9.80 5.61 20.82
CA THR A 135 -9.32 5.26 19.49
C THR A 135 -8.47 6.37 18.87
N MET A 136 -8.82 7.66 19.12
CA MET A 136 -8.03 8.81 18.64
C MET A 136 -6.61 8.85 19.23
N SER A 137 -6.44 8.41 20.48
CA SER A 137 -5.10 8.33 21.08
C SER A 137 -4.19 7.33 20.37
N ILE A 138 -4.73 6.23 19.82
CA ILE A 138 -3.96 5.26 19.04
C ILE A 138 -3.43 5.90 17.75
N LEU A 139 -4.25 6.72 17.10
CA LEU A 139 -3.86 7.47 15.92
C LEU A 139 -2.71 8.44 16.22
N ILE A 140 -2.81 9.19 17.33
CA ILE A 140 -1.74 10.11 17.77
C ILE A 140 -0.45 9.34 18.07
N ILE A 141 -0.53 8.20 18.74
CA ILE A 141 0.62 7.35 19.05
C ILE A 141 1.29 6.88 17.75
N GLY A 142 0.52 6.43 16.75
CA GLY A 142 1.06 6.04 15.45
C GLY A 142 1.80 7.19 14.74
N LEU A 143 1.24 8.40 14.76
CA LEU A 143 1.89 9.61 14.23
C LEU A 143 3.20 9.94 14.98
N MET A 144 3.21 9.79 16.31
CA MET A 144 4.42 10.03 17.12
C MET A 144 5.52 9.00 16.81
N PHE A 145 5.17 7.72 16.61
CA PHE A 145 6.12 6.73 16.11
C PHE A 145 6.64 7.10 14.71
N GLY A 146 5.79 7.64 13.83
CA GLY A 146 6.22 8.16 12.54
C GLY A 146 7.27 9.27 12.67
N SER A 147 7.05 10.25 13.55
CA SER A 147 8.00 11.33 13.82
C SER A 147 9.30 10.82 14.44
N PHE A 148 9.19 9.87 15.37
CA PHE A 148 10.35 9.25 16.01
C PHE A 148 11.24 8.48 15.02
N THR A 149 10.62 7.66 14.16
CA THR A 149 11.37 6.94 13.11
C THR A 149 11.99 7.90 12.10
N ALA A 150 11.30 8.98 11.71
CA ALA A 150 11.84 10.00 10.83
C ALA A 150 13.07 10.70 11.41
N ALA A 151 13.08 10.98 12.71
CA ALA A 151 14.24 11.55 13.40
C ALA A 151 15.46 10.60 13.36
N ILE A 152 15.24 9.29 13.60
CA ILE A 152 16.33 8.29 13.49
C ILE A 152 16.86 8.23 12.05
N ILE A 153 15.97 8.19 11.05
CA ILE A 153 16.37 8.17 9.64
C ILE A 153 17.20 9.42 9.29
N SER A 154 16.83 10.59 9.79
CA SER A 154 17.57 11.83 9.57
C SER A 154 18.98 11.76 10.15
N VAL A 155 19.13 11.18 11.35
CA VAL A 155 20.46 10.97 11.96
C VAL A 155 21.29 9.98 11.15
N LEU A 156 20.71 8.86 10.72
CA LEU A 156 21.40 7.88 9.88
C LEU A 156 21.85 8.52 8.56
N SER A 157 20.96 9.29 7.90
CA SER A 157 21.26 9.96 6.64
C SER A 157 22.37 10.99 6.77
N TYR A 158 22.46 11.69 7.91
CA TYR A 158 23.51 12.69 8.15
C TYR A 158 24.93 12.11 8.13
N PHE A 159 25.10 10.87 8.60
CA PHE A 159 26.39 10.19 8.65
C PHE A 159 26.63 9.23 7.48
N SER A 160 25.69 9.12 6.54
CA SER A 160 25.76 8.17 5.43
C SER A 160 26.42 8.78 4.20
N GLU A 161 26.96 7.92 3.32
CA GLU A 161 27.50 8.30 2.03
C GLU A 161 26.38 8.69 1.04
N ALA A 162 26.73 9.56 0.07
CA ALA A 162 25.75 10.05 -0.92
C ALA A 162 25.07 8.90 -1.71
N GLN A 163 25.81 7.84 -2.03
CA GLN A 163 25.26 6.68 -2.74
C GLN A 163 24.22 5.93 -1.92
N GLN A 164 24.42 5.76 -0.62
CA GLN A 164 23.48 5.12 0.29
C GLN A 164 22.20 5.95 0.43
N ILE A 165 22.35 7.27 0.57
CA ILE A 165 21.21 8.19 0.61
C ILE A 165 20.41 8.09 -0.69
N GLN A 166 21.08 8.07 -1.85
CA GLN A 166 20.42 7.93 -3.15
C GLN A 166 19.64 6.60 -3.25
N GLN A 167 20.20 5.47 -2.82
CA GLN A 167 19.53 4.18 -2.82
C GLN A 167 18.28 4.20 -1.93
N TYR A 168 18.40 4.76 -0.72
CA TYR A 168 17.26 4.88 0.19
C TYR A 168 16.15 5.78 -0.40
N VAL A 169 16.51 6.90 -1.01
CA VAL A 169 15.57 7.82 -1.66
C VAL A 169 14.85 7.13 -2.83
N PHE A 170 15.56 6.39 -3.67
CA PHE A 170 14.95 5.64 -4.78
C PHE A 170 13.98 4.57 -4.28
N TRP A 171 14.33 3.85 -3.21
CA TRP A 171 13.39 2.94 -2.58
C TRP A 171 12.14 3.66 -2.06
N SER A 172 12.30 4.84 -1.46
CA SER A 172 11.19 5.63 -0.91
C SER A 172 10.22 6.17 -1.97
N PHE A 173 10.61 6.21 -3.23
CA PHE A 173 9.75 6.58 -4.34
C PHE A 173 8.71 5.51 -4.68
N GLY A 174 8.91 4.28 -4.20
CA GLY A 174 8.08 3.14 -4.53
C GLY A 174 8.27 2.64 -5.96
N SER A 175 8.07 1.36 -6.16
CA SER A 175 8.13 0.73 -7.47
C SER A 175 7.13 -0.43 -7.56
N LEU A 176 6.51 -0.59 -8.71
CA LEU A 176 5.60 -1.71 -9.00
C LEU A 176 6.26 -2.78 -9.89
N GLY A 177 7.40 -2.45 -10.52
CA GLY A 177 8.01 -3.28 -11.56
C GLY A 177 9.23 -4.08 -11.13
N ASN A 178 9.59 -4.10 -9.86
CA ASN A 178 10.82 -4.72 -9.38
C ASN A 178 10.65 -6.17 -8.86
N LEU A 179 9.44 -6.74 -8.97
CA LEU A 179 9.13 -8.06 -8.43
C LEU A 179 9.36 -9.15 -9.46
N SER A 180 10.15 -10.17 -9.08
CA SER A 180 10.21 -11.45 -9.74
C SER A 180 8.93 -12.28 -9.47
N TRP A 181 8.72 -13.36 -10.22
CA TRP A 181 7.58 -14.25 -10.00
C TRP A 181 7.60 -14.91 -8.61
N ASP A 182 8.79 -15.23 -8.08
CA ASP A 182 8.94 -15.83 -6.75
C ASP A 182 8.50 -14.83 -5.66
N GLU A 183 8.96 -13.59 -5.75
CA GLU A 183 8.59 -12.51 -4.84
C GLU A 183 7.08 -12.18 -4.95
N LEU A 184 6.56 -12.13 -6.17
CA LEU A 184 5.14 -11.90 -6.42
C LEU A 184 4.25 -13.01 -5.86
N SER A 185 4.70 -14.28 -5.94
CA SER A 185 3.96 -15.43 -5.39
C SER A 185 3.82 -15.34 -3.88
N ILE A 186 4.88 -14.95 -3.17
CA ILE A 186 4.85 -14.73 -1.72
C ILE A 186 3.99 -13.50 -1.39
N PHE A 187 4.10 -12.43 -2.17
CA PHE A 187 3.26 -11.26 -2.01
C PHE A 187 1.77 -11.61 -2.16
N ILE A 188 1.40 -12.36 -3.21
CA ILE A 188 0.02 -12.84 -3.44
C ILE A 188 -0.47 -13.66 -2.24
N LEU A 189 0.33 -14.61 -1.76
CA LEU A 189 -0.06 -15.46 -0.64
C LEU A 189 -0.38 -14.65 0.62
N ILE A 190 0.52 -13.73 1.02
CA ILE A 190 0.31 -12.89 2.21
C ILE A 190 -0.87 -11.93 2.00
N TYR A 191 -0.99 -11.37 0.80
CA TYR A 191 -2.13 -10.51 0.43
C TYR A 191 -3.45 -11.26 0.56
N LEU A 192 -3.55 -12.49 0.04
CA LEU A 192 -4.78 -13.30 0.13
C LEU A 192 -5.14 -13.66 1.57
N LEU A 193 -4.16 -13.92 2.43
CA LEU A 193 -4.40 -14.13 3.87
C LEU A 193 -4.99 -12.86 4.52
N GLY A 194 -4.41 -11.71 4.25
CA GLY A 194 -4.95 -10.42 4.74
C GLY A 194 -6.35 -10.14 4.19
N PHE A 195 -6.54 -10.35 2.89
CA PHE A 195 -7.82 -10.14 2.21
C PHE A 195 -8.92 -11.08 2.74
N ALA A 196 -8.61 -12.36 2.98
CA ALA A 196 -9.53 -13.30 3.60
C ALA A 196 -9.93 -12.86 5.02
N GLY A 197 -8.96 -12.34 5.81
CA GLY A 197 -9.23 -11.79 7.13
C GLY A 197 -10.24 -10.63 7.12
N VAL A 198 -10.31 -9.84 6.03
CA VAL A 198 -11.25 -8.72 5.92
C VAL A 198 -12.70 -9.19 5.99
N PHE A 199 -13.04 -10.37 5.46
CA PHE A 199 -14.40 -10.89 5.50
C PHE A 199 -14.85 -11.23 6.92
N ALA A 200 -13.92 -11.64 7.80
CA ALA A 200 -14.22 -11.94 9.20
C ALA A 200 -14.64 -10.70 10.02
N ILE A 201 -14.24 -9.51 9.59
CA ILE A 201 -14.48 -8.25 10.32
C ILE A 201 -15.61 -7.40 9.73
N ILE A 202 -16.34 -7.86 8.70
CA ILE A 202 -17.43 -7.09 8.07
C ILE A 202 -18.52 -6.73 9.10
N LYS A 203 -18.91 -7.68 9.96
CA LYS A 203 -19.94 -7.44 10.98
C LYS A 203 -19.49 -6.40 12.01
N PRO A 204 -18.31 -6.50 12.63
CA PRO A 204 -17.76 -5.43 13.47
C PRO A 204 -17.69 -4.06 12.78
N LEU A 205 -17.22 -4.00 11.53
CA LEU A 205 -17.10 -2.75 10.77
C LEU A 205 -18.45 -2.06 10.57
N ASN A 206 -19.48 -2.81 10.17
CA ASN A 206 -20.83 -2.26 10.02
C ASN A 206 -21.39 -1.76 11.36
N SER A 207 -21.11 -2.47 12.45
CA SER A 207 -21.54 -2.06 13.79
C SER A 207 -20.84 -0.80 14.28
N PHE A 208 -19.55 -0.60 13.93
CA PHE A 208 -18.79 0.60 14.30
C PHE A 208 -19.30 1.86 13.61
N LEU A 209 -19.98 1.77 12.49
CA LEU A 209 -20.65 2.92 11.85
C LEU A 209 -21.68 3.57 12.78
N LEU A 210 -22.37 2.75 13.59
CA LEU A 210 -23.39 3.20 14.54
C LEU A 210 -22.81 3.66 15.87
N GLY A 211 -21.51 3.47 16.07
CA GLY A 211 -20.77 3.84 17.28
C GLY A 211 -20.42 2.68 18.20
N GLU A 212 -19.35 2.86 18.98
CA GLU A 212 -18.82 1.80 19.87
C GLU A 212 -19.82 1.37 20.93
N LYS A 213 -20.61 2.29 21.50
CA LYS A 213 -21.64 1.95 22.49
C LYS A 213 -22.71 1.02 21.89
N TYR A 214 -23.17 1.33 20.68
CA TYR A 214 -24.15 0.52 19.98
C TYR A 214 -23.55 -0.83 19.55
N ALA A 215 -22.34 -0.85 19.04
CA ALA A 215 -21.64 -2.10 18.69
C ALA A 215 -21.52 -3.03 19.90
N LYS A 216 -21.25 -2.47 21.08
CA LYS A 216 -21.19 -3.24 22.34
C LYS A 216 -22.54 -3.84 22.72
N SER A 217 -23.65 -3.10 22.55
CA SER A 217 -25.01 -3.64 22.82
C SER A 217 -25.41 -4.76 21.86
N LEU A 218 -24.82 -4.82 20.67
CA LEU A 218 -24.95 -5.92 19.71
C LEU A 218 -24.04 -7.13 20.02
N GLY A 219 -23.35 -7.13 21.18
CA GLY A 219 -22.46 -8.21 21.59
C GLY A 219 -21.07 -8.20 20.93
N ILE A 220 -20.70 -7.11 20.23
CA ILE A 220 -19.37 -7.00 19.63
C ILE A 220 -18.30 -6.69 20.68
N ASN A 221 -17.27 -7.52 20.76
CA ASN A 221 -16.09 -7.22 21.57
C ASN A 221 -15.23 -6.15 20.91
N ILE A 222 -15.39 -4.90 21.35
CA ILE A 222 -14.71 -3.73 20.76
C ILE A 222 -13.20 -3.87 20.76
N LYS A 223 -12.61 -4.33 21.90
CA LYS A 223 -11.15 -4.46 22.04
C LYS A 223 -10.59 -5.49 21.05
N GLN A 224 -11.22 -6.66 20.98
CA GLN A 224 -10.79 -7.73 20.08
C GLN A 224 -10.96 -7.32 18.61
N SER A 225 -12.10 -6.74 18.23
CA SER A 225 -12.36 -6.27 16.88
C SER A 225 -11.36 -5.20 16.45
N ARG A 226 -11.01 -4.27 17.33
CA ARG A 226 -10.01 -3.25 17.07
C ARG A 226 -8.64 -3.86 16.77
N ILE A 227 -8.18 -4.81 17.59
CA ILE A 227 -6.89 -5.49 17.38
C ILE A 227 -6.90 -6.26 16.05
N ILE A 228 -7.95 -7.00 15.75
CA ILE A 228 -8.05 -7.76 14.49
C ILE A 228 -8.01 -6.81 13.28
N ILE A 229 -8.73 -5.69 13.32
CA ILE A 229 -8.70 -4.68 12.25
C ILE A 229 -7.28 -4.13 12.07
N LEU A 230 -6.60 -3.78 13.17
CA LEU A 230 -5.22 -3.28 13.13
C LEU A 230 -4.27 -4.31 12.53
N VAL A 231 -4.37 -5.58 12.93
CA VAL A 231 -3.52 -6.67 12.40
C VAL A 231 -3.75 -6.88 10.91
N ILE A 232 -5.00 -6.96 10.46
CA ILE A 232 -5.33 -7.14 9.04
C ILE A 232 -4.83 -5.96 8.21
N THR A 233 -5.09 -4.74 8.66
CA THR A 233 -4.60 -3.53 7.98
C THR A 233 -3.09 -3.54 7.86
N SER A 234 -2.41 -3.90 8.94
CA SER A 234 -0.95 -3.92 9.00
C SER A 234 -0.35 -5.01 8.14
N LEU A 235 -0.99 -6.17 8.07
CA LEU A 235 -0.57 -7.26 7.19
C LEU A 235 -0.64 -6.83 5.72
N LEU A 236 -1.77 -6.25 5.30
CA LEU A 236 -1.95 -5.76 3.94
C LEU A 236 -0.99 -4.60 3.62
N THR A 237 -0.92 -3.59 4.48
CA THR A 237 -0.06 -2.43 4.24
C THR A 237 1.43 -2.80 4.36
N GLY A 238 1.78 -3.66 5.32
CA GLY A 238 3.15 -4.10 5.57
C GLY A 238 3.73 -4.87 4.39
N VAL A 239 3.01 -5.87 3.87
CA VAL A 239 3.46 -6.63 2.71
C VAL A 239 3.57 -5.74 1.46
N ILE A 240 2.61 -4.84 1.25
CA ILE A 240 2.65 -3.89 0.13
C ILE A 240 3.89 -2.98 0.25
N THR A 241 4.12 -2.39 1.42
CA THR A 241 5.27 -1.50 1.61
C THR A 241 6.60 -2.26 1.52
N ALA A 242 6.65 -3.53 1.95
CA ALA A 242 7.83 -4.37 1.85
C ALA A 242 8.26 -4.61 0.41
N PHE A 243 7.32 -4.92 -0.46
CA PHE A 243 7.61 -5.29 -1.85
C PHE A 243 7.55 -4.13 -2.85
N SER A 244 6.73 -3.11 -2.59
CA SER A 244 6.52 -1.98 -3.53
C SER A 244 7.01 -0.64 -3.00
N GLY A 245 7.56 -0.60 -1.78
CA GLY A 245 7.88 0.65 -1.10
C GLY A 245 6.65 1.42 -0.62
N PRO A 246 6.83 2.60 -0.02
CA PRO A 246 5.72 3.42 0.46
C PRO A 246 4.98 4.09 -0.70
N ILE A 247 3.66 3.83 -0.82
CA ILE A 247 2.79 4.45 -1.83
C ILE A 247 1.67 5.21 -1.12
N ALA A 248 1.70 6.54 -1.22
CA ALA A 248 0.79 7.43 -0.50
C ALA A 248 -0.56 7.63 -1.22
N PHE A 249 -1.53 8.21 -0.50
CA PHE A 249 -2.83 8.71 -0.94
C PHE A 249 -3.85 7.68 -1.44
N ILE A 250 -3.47 6.54 -2.00
CA ILE A 250 -4.41 5.52 -2.50
C ILE A 250 -5.38 5.09 -1.39
N GLY A 251 -4.84 4.73 -0.20
CA GLY A 251 -5.66 4.35 0.94
C GLY A 251 -6.52 5.47 1.54
N LEU A 252 -6.21 6.72 1.23
CA LEU A 252 -7.02 7.87 1.66
C LEU A 252 -8.13 8.20 0.65
N ALA A 253 -7.77 8.37 -0.62
CA ALA A 253 -8.66 8.88 -1.65
C ALA A 253 -9.67 7.82 -2.14
N VAL A 254 -9.21 6.60 -2.39
CA VAL A 254 -10.02 5.57 -3.05
C VAL A 254 -11.26 5.14 -2.26
N PRO A 255 -11.21 4.93 -0.93
CA PRO A 255 -12.44 4.60 -0.18
C PRO A 255 -13.52 5.67 -0.31
N HIS A 256 -13.14 6.94 -0.43
CA HIS A 256 -14.10 8.03 -0.67
C HIS A 256 -14.68 7.99 -2.07
N ILE A 257 -13.85 7.75 -3.08
CA ILE A 257 -14.30 7.59 -4.47
C ILE A 257 -15.29 6.42 -4.55
N ALA A 258 -14.97 5.28 -3.94
CA ALA A 258 -15.83 4.11 -3.91
C ALA A 258 -17.17 4.41 -3.22
N LYS A 259 -17.19 5.13 -2.09
CA LYS A 259 -18.42 5.56 -1.41
C LYS A 259 -19.28 6.48 -2.27
N LEU A 260 -18.67 7.36 -3.07
CA LEU A 260 -19.40 8.25 -3.97
C LEU A 260 -20.03 7.50 -5.15
N ILE A 261 -19.33 6.51 -5.70
CA ILE A 261 -19.80 5.72 -6.84
C ILE A 261 -20.91 4.77 -6.40
N PHE A 262 -20.71 4.04 -5.32
CA PHE A 262 -21.63 2.98 -4.88
C PHE A 262 -22.67 3.42 -3.87
N THR A 263 -22.63 4.67 -3.39
CA THR A 263 -23.61 5.31 -2.48
C THR A 263 -24.03 4.43 -1.31
N THR A 264 -23.14 3.60 -0.77
CA THR A 264 -23.42 2.66 0.33
C THR A 264 -22.37 2.75 1.43
N SER A 265 -22.77 2.48 2.66
CA SER A 265 -21.88 2.30 3.81
C SER A 265 -21.75 0.83 4.24
N ASN A 266 -22.47 -0.10 3.58
CA ASN A 266 -22.41 -1.51 3.92
C ASN A 266 -21.08 -2.12 3.44
N HIS A 267 -20.26 -2.58 4.39
CA HIS A 267 -18.94 -3.13 4.10
C HIS A 267 -18.96 -4.40 3.24
N LYS A 268 -20.08 -5.15 3.18
CA LYS A 268 -20.22 -6.29 2.26
C LYS A 268 -20.08 -5.87 0.79
N ILE A 269 -20.59 -4.69 0.45
CA ILE A 269 -20.53 -4.13 -0.90
C ILE A 269 -19.31 -3.21 -1.03
N LEU A 270 -19.05 -2.42 0.00
CA LEU A 270 -18.03 -1.37 -0.06
C LEU A 270 -16.61 -1.93 -0.10
N ILE A 271 -16.31 -3.08 0.54
CA ILE A 271 -14.98 -3.70 0.50
C ILE A 271 -14.62 -4.13 -0.92
N PRO A 272 -15.38 -4.99 -1.62
CA PRO A 272 -15.04 -5.35 -2.99
C PRO A 272 -15.09 -4.15 -3.94
N ALA A 273 -16.02 -3.22 -3.77
CA ALA A 273 -16.08 -1.99 -4.55
C ALA A 273 -14.79 -1.15 -4.39
N THR A 274 -14.31 -0.98 -3.16
CA THR A 274 -13.08 -0.25 -2.85
C THR A 274 -11.85 -0.98 -3.40
N ALA A 275 -11.80 -2.31 -3.33
CA ALA A 275 -10.74 -3.12 -3.90
C ALA A 275 -10.60 -2.92 -5.42
N ILE A 276 -11.73 -3.05 -6.13
CA ILE A 276 -11.78 -2.88 -7.59
C ILE A 276 -11.42 -1.45 -7.97
N THR A 277 -12.00 -0.44 -7.30
CA THR A 277 -11.70 0.97 -7.56
C THR A 277 -10.21 1.26 -7.31
N GLY A 278 -9.61 0.69 -6.26
CA GLY A 278 -8.19 0.86 -5.96
C GLY A 278 -7.28 0.25 -7.02
N ALA A 279 -7.60 -0.96 -7.48
CA ALA A 279 -6.88 -1.59 -8.57
C ALA A 279 -6.94 -0.75 -9.87
N ILE A 280 -8.12 -0.25 -10.21
CA ILE A 280 -8.34 0.61 -11.38
C ILE A 280 -7.51 1.91 -11.27
N VAL A 281 -7.61 2.60 -10.13
CA VAL A 281 -6.90 3.89 -9.92
C VAL A 281 -5.39 3.68 -9.99
N LEU A 282 -4.86 2.62 -9.38
CA LEU A 282 -3.41 2.40 -9.40
C LEU A 282 -2.90 1.95 -10.79
N LEU A 283 -3.68 1.17 -11.54
CA LEU A 283 -3.36 0.86 -12.94
C LEU A 283 -3.31 2.15 -13.80
N ILE A 284 -4.24 3.08 -13.60
CA ILE A 284 -4.21 4.38 -14.29
C ILE A 284 -2.95 5.17 -13.88
N CYS A 285 -2.65 5.25 -12.59
CA CYS A 285 -1.44 5.93 -12.11
C CYS A 285 -0.17 5.30 -12.70
N ASP A 286 -0.12 3.97 -12.80
CA ASP A 286 1.04 3.27 -13.37
C ASP A 286 1.18 3.51 -14.88
N ILE A 287 0.08 3.53 -15.64
CA ILE A 287 0.11 3.90 -17.07
C ILE A 287 0.69 5.31 -17.24
N ILE A 288 0.30 6.26 -16.39
CA ILE A 288 0.83 7.62 -16.43
C ILE A 288 2.31 7.64 -16.03
N ALA A 289 2.69 6.87 -15.00
CA ALA A 289 4.06 6.78 -14.51
C ALA A 289 5.03 6.18 -15.55
N GLN A 290 4.55 5.32 -16.42
CA GLN A 290 5.36 4.71 -17.49
C GLN A 290 5.77 5.72 -18.58
N VAL A 291 5.15 6.91 -18.66
CA VAL A 291 5.40 7.90 -19.70
C VAL A 291 5.52 7.21 -21.07
N PRO A 292 4.41 6.77 -21.69
CA PRO A 292 4.43 5.96 -22.91
C PRO A 292 5.37 6.54 -23.97
N THR A 293 6.17 5.68 -24.60
CA THR A 293 7.21 6.04 -25.59
C THR A 293 8.48 6.69 -25.03
N SER A 294 8.64 6.80 -23.72
CA SER A 294 9.86 7.30 -23.07
C SER A 294 10.67 6.16 -22.42
N GLU A 295 11.97 6.35 -22.35
CA GLU A 295 12.86 5.47 -21.56
C GLU A 295 12.80 5.77 -20.06
N TYR A 296 12.23 6.92 -19.67
CA TYR A 296 12.08 7.33 -18.29
C TYR A 296 10.75 6.86 -17.69
N THR A 297 10.81 6.46 -16.44
CA THR A 297 9.61 6.16 -15.64
C THR A 297 9.53 7.15 -14.47
N LEU A 298 8.33 7.68 -14.22
CA LEU A 298 8.10 8.56 -13.08
C LEU A 298 7.92 7.75 -11.79
N PRO A 299 8.35 8.28 -10.63
CA PRO A 299 8.09 7.64 -9.35
C PRO A 299 6.60 7.46 -9.11
N ILE A 300 6.16 6.22 -8.82
CA ILE A 300 4.72 5.94 -8.65
C ILE A 300 4.12 6.72 -7.48
N ASN A 301 4.89 6.92 -6.40
CA ASN A 301 4.45 7.70 -5.24
C ASN A 301 4.19 9.18 -5.59
N ALA A 302 4.95 9.76 -6.53
CA ALA A 302 4.70 11.12 -7.01
C ALA A 302 3.36 11.20 -7.77
N ILE A 303 3.11 10.25 -8.69
CA ILE A 303 1.87 10.22 -9.47
C ILE A 303 0.65 10.01 -8.57
N THR A 304 0.72 9.04 -7.64
CA THR A 304 -0.39 8.80 -6.70
C THR A 304 -0.64 9.99 -5.78
N SER A 305 0.40 10.75 -5.42
CA SER A 305 0.28 11.98 -4.63
C SER A 305 -0.35 13.12 -5.42
N LEU A 306 0.06 13.32 -6.66
CA LEU A 306 -0.52 14.33 -7.56
C LEU A 306 -2.00 14.08 -7.84
N PHE A 307 -2.42 12.82 -7.90
CA PHE A 307 -3.83 12.46 -8.07
C PHE A 307 -4.60 12.52 -6.76
N GLY A 308 -4.04 11.92 -5.71
CA GLY A 308 -4.75 11.69 -4.46
C GLY A 308 -4.93 12.95 -3.62
N ALA A 309 -3.94 13.83 -3.54
CA ALA A 309 -4.03 15.04 -2.73
C ALA A 309 -5.15 16.00 -3.21
N PRO A 310 -5.28 16.34 -4.51
CA PRO A 310 -6.39 17.16 -4.97
C PRO A 310 -7.76 16.52 -4.74
N VAL A 311 -7.88 15.20 -4.90
CA VAL A 311 -9.13 14.48 -4.63
C VAL A 311 -9.53 14.60 -3.16
N VAL A 312 -8.58 14.40 -2.24
CA VAL A 312 -8.85 14.54 -0.80
C VAL A 312 -9.23 15.98 -0.45
N ILE A 313 -8.51 16.98 -0.97
CA ILE A 313 -8.82 18.41 -0.74
C ILE A 313 -10.23 18.72 -1.26
N TRP A 314 -10.55 18.33 -2.49
CA TRP A 314 -11.87 18.53 -3.06
C TRP A 314 -12.99 17.91 -2.23
N LEU A 315 -12.78 16.67 -1.76
CA LEU A 315 -13.73 15.97 -0.90
C LEU A 315 -13.97 16.70 0.42
N LEU A 316 -12.93 17.24 1.04
CA LEU A 316 -13.04 18.00 2.29
C LEU A 316 -13.81 19.32 2.12
N ILE A 317 -13.56 20.03 1.03
CA ILE A 317 -14.26 21.29 0.72
C ILE A 317 -15.74 21.00 0.42
N ARG A 318 -16.05 19.93 -0.31
CA ARG A 318 -17.43 19.56 -0.68
C ARG A 318 -18.25 19.07 0.52
N LYS A 319 -17.63 18.47 1.55
CA LYS A 319 -18.31 17.93 2.74
C LYS A 319 -19.11 18.96 3.55
N LYS A 320 -18.88 20.26 3.38
CA LYS A 320 -19.73 21.29 4.01
C LYS A 320 -21.23 21.21 3.60
N LYS A 321 -21.58 20.45 2.53
CA LYS A 321 -22.96 20.29 2.04
C LYS A 321 -23.62 18.95 2.38
N LEU A 322 -22.91 17.99 3.02
CA LEU A 322 -23.41 16.63 3.26
C LEU A 322 -23.72 16.31 4.74
N TYR A 323 -23.55 17.28 5.63
CA TYR A 323 -23.87 17.18 7.06
C TYR A 323 -24.84 18.32 7.52
N VAL A 324 -25.82 18.67 6.67
CA VAL A 324 -27.01 19.43 7.09
C VAL A 324 -28.21 18.50 6.96
#